data_94d79be734ac4438a26c369f20f6aaa9
#
_entry.id   94d79be734ac4438a26c369f20f6aaa9
#
_cell.length_a   1.000
_cell.length_b   1.000
_cell.length_c   1.000
_cell.angle_alpha   90.00
_cell.angle_beta   90.00
_cell.angle_gamma   90.00
#
_symmetry.space_group_name_H-M   'P 1'
#
loop_
_entity.id
_entity.type
_entity.pdbx_description
1 polymer ?
#
loop_
_entity_poly.entity_id
_entity_poly.type
_entity_poly.pdbx_seq_one_letter_code
_entity_poly.pdbx_strand_id
1 'polypeptide(L)'
;MKKLFADMLGIKEKYITVGGNSSLQLMYDTLARAMLFGVVGSEGPWCKQEGLKWICVVPGYDRHFKMTEYLGFELLSVKMTETGPDMDAVEELVKDPKVKGIWCVPKYSNPTGNTYSDETVRRLAKMKCAAPDFRIMWDNAYAVHDLGETTDELLDIFTEAEKYGNEDRVFYYASTSKITFPGGGVAMMAASERNLAQISTYLGVQTIGYDKLNQLRHTTYFKDKESVHKHMMILADFIGRKFRITLNSLGELEGLGIAEWTDPKGGYFISLDVLPGTAKRVYDLAMNAGVTLTTVGATYPYGIGPEDKNLRIAPTYPSDDEVRDASKILTLSVKMAAIEKLLSK
;
A
#
# COMPACT_ATOMS: atom_id res chain seq x y z
N MET A 1 -8.26 18.79 -11.87
CA MET A 1 -7.76 17.64 -11.06
C MET A 1 -8.27 16.29 -11.57
N LYS A 2 -9.59 16.07 -11.79
CA LYS A 2 -10.08 14.75 -12.27
C LYS A 2 -9.37 14.30 -13.54
N LYS A 3 -9.29 15.19 -14.57
CA LYS A 3 -8.58 14.91 -15.81
C LYS A 3 -7.10 14.57 -15.57
N LEU A 4 -6.39 15.34 -14.72
CA LEU A 4 -4.99 15.05 -14.40
C LEU A 4 -4.81 13.65 -13.78
N PHE A 5 -5.67 13.27 -12.83
CA PHE A 5 -5.63 11.91 -12.28
C PHE A 5 -6.01 10.85 -13.34
N ALA A 6 -7.02 11.11 -14.18
CA ALA A 6 -7.41 10.19 -15.24
C ALA A 6 -6.23 9.91 -16.20
N ASP A 7 -5.56 10.95 -16.65
CA ASP A 7 -4.41 10.86 -17.54
C ASP A 7 -3.21 10.17 -16.87
N MET A 8 -2.97 10.47 -15.57
CA MET A 8 -1.87 9.92 -14.79
C MET A 8 -2.04 8.42 -14.49
N LEU A 9 -3.27 8.00 -14.18
CA LEU A 9 -3.57 6.66 -13.69
C LEU A 9 -4.17 5.73 -14.76
N GLY A 10 -4.50 6.26 -15.95
CA GLY A 10 -5.15 5.48 -17.00
C GLY A 10 -6.61 5.12 -16.71
N ILE A 11 -7.29 5.84 -15.82
CA ILE A 11 -8.67 5.58 -15.38
C ILE A 11 -9.62 6.53 -16.06
N LYS A 12 -10.83 6.08 -16.41
CA LYS A 12 -11.88 6.94 -16.99
C LYS A 12 -12.27 8.06 -16.00
N GLU A 13 -12.27 9.32 -16.46
CA GLU A 13 -12.55 10.50 -15.62
C GLU A 13 -13.91 10.41 -14.89
N LYS A 14 -14.90 9.78 -15.50
CA LYS A 14 -16.24 9.61 -14.93
C LYS A 14 -16.26 8.82 -13.61
N TYR A 15 -15.26 7.97 -13.36
CA TYR A 15 -15.14 7.20 -12.11
C TYR A 15 -14.43 7.96 -10.99
N ILE A 16 -13.84 9.12 -11.28
CA ILE A 16 -12.99 9.84 -10.34
C ILE A 16 -13.79 10.88 -9.54
N THR A 17 -13.63 10.84 -8.21
CA THR A 17 -13.97 11.95 -7.32
C THR A 17 -12.71 12.44 -6.61
N VAL A 18 -12.56 13.77 -6.52
CA VAL A 18 -11.41 14.40 -5.85
C VAL A 18 -11.80 14.65 -4.40
N GLY A 19 -10.89 14.30 -3.50
CA GLY A 19 -11.06 14.43 -2.07
C GLY A 19 -10.23 15.55 -1.43
N GLY A 20 -9.88 15.34 -0.16
CA GLY A 20 -8.95 16.19 0.59
C GLY A 20 -7.49 15.91 0.24
N ASN A 21 -6.61 16.00 1.21
CA ASN A 21 -5.16 15.85 1.01
C ASN A 21 -4.63 14.43 1.22
N SER A 22 -5.44 13.49 1.70
CA SER A 22 -4.99 12.17 2.10
C SER A 22 -5.89 11.06 1.55
N SER A 23 -5.32 10.11 0.79
CA SER A 23 -6.02 8.89 0.38
C SER A 23 -6.40 8.02 1.58
N LEU A 24 -5.60 8.00 2.64
CA LEU A 24 -5.91 7.27 3.87
C LEU A 24 -7.20 7.77 4.52
N GLN A 25 -7.44 9.09 4.52
CA GLN A 25 -8.72 9.65 5.00
C GLN A 25 -9.88 9.18 4.14
N LEU A 26 -9.74 9.18 2.81
CA LEU A 26 -10.79 8.70 1.91
C LEU A 26 -11.10 7.21 2.11
N MET A 27 -10.09 6.39 2.40
CA MET A 27 -10.27 4.97 2.75
C MET A 27 -11.02 4.83 4.06
N TYR A 28 -10.63 5.59 5.10
CA TYR A 28 -11.34 5.61 6.38
C TYR A 28 -12.80 6.04 6.20
N ASP A 29 -13.06 7.13 5.50
CA ASP A 29 -14.41 7.61 5.20
C ASP A 29 -15.26 6.56 4.45
N THR A 30 -14.63 5.81 3.54
CA THR A 30 -15.31 4.74 2.80
C THR A 30 -15.72 3.60 3.73
N LEU A 31 -14.81 3.14 4.59
CA LEU A 31 -15.12 2.10 5.58
C LEU A 31 -16.13 2.60 6.63
N ALA A 32 -15.96 3.83 7.13
CA ALA A 32 -16.93 4.42 8.07
C ALA A 32 -18.34 4.51 7.47
N ARG A 33 -18.47 4.92 6.20
CA ARG A 33 -19.76 4.91 5.49
C ARG A 33 -20.31 3.49 5.33
N ALA A 34 -19.45 2.52 4.99
CA ALA A 34 -19.87 1.11 4.91
C ALA A 34 -20.38 0.59 6.25
N MET A 35 -19.69 0.92 7.35
CA MET A 35 -20.14 0.57 8.70
C MET A 35 -21.51 1.21 9.05
N LEU A 36 -21.70 2.48 8.71
CA LEU A 36 -22.92 3.23 9.11
C LEU A 36 -24.11 3.00 8.17
N PHE A 37 -23.87 2.76 6.88
CA PHE A 37 -24.92 2.77 5.85
C PHE A 37 -24.86 1.58 4.89
N GLY A 38 -23.83 0.74 4.96
CA GLY A 38 -23.56 -0.29 3.97
C GLY A 38 -22.96 0.29 2.68
N VAL A 39 -22.76 -0.59 1.72
CA VAL A 39 -22.28 -0.28 0.36
C VAL A 39 -23.27 -0.83 -0.67
N VAL A 40 -23.11 -0.50 -1.95
CA VAL A 40 -23.93 -1.09 -3.01
C VAL A 40 -23.88 -2.63 -2.91
N GLY A 41 -25.04 -3.28 -2.83
CA GLY A 41 -25.18 -4.72 -2.64
C GLY A 41 -25.23 -5.21 -1.19
N SER A 42 -25.05 -4.32 -0.20
CA SER A 42 -25.24 -4.67 1.22
C SER A 42 -26.73 -4.83 1.56
N GLU A 43 -27.06 -5.79 2.42
CA GLU A 43 -28.38 -5.92 3.03
C GLU A 43 -28.66 -4.82 4.05
N GLY A 44 -27.63 -4.09 4.49
CA GLY A 44 -27.71 -3.00 5.45
C GLY A 44 -26.35 -2.55 5.96
N PRO A 45 -26.32 -1.68 6.99
CA PRO A 45 -25.09 -1.22 7.62
C PRO A 45 -24.22 -2.39 8.12
N TRP A 46 -22.91 -2.33 7.84
CA TRP A 46 -21.99 -3.37 8.30
C TRP A 46 -21.89 -3.45 9.83
N CYS A 47 -22.03 -2.34 10.54
CA CYS A 47 -22.04 -2.35 12.01
C CYS A 47 -23.18 -3.15 12.64
N LYS A 48 -24.22 -3.56 11.88
CA LYS A 48 -25.30 -4.43 12.33
C LYS A 48 -25.06 -5.91 12.01
N GLN A 49 -23.94 -6.23 11.37
CA GLN A 49 -23.54 -7.60 11.04
C GLN A 49 -22.47 -8.07 12.02
N GLU A 50 -22.45 -9.35 12.35
CA GLU A 50 -21.52 -9.93 13.31
C GLU A 50 -20.42 -10.75 12.62
N GLY A 51 -19.22 -10.72 13.22
CA GLY A 51 -18.10 -11.53 12.78
C GLY A 51 -17.54 -11.13 11.42
N LEU A 52 -17.53 -9.83 11.11
CA LEU A 52 -16.98 -9.29 9.87
C LEU A 52 -15.47 -9.56 9.80
N LYS A 53 -15.01 -9.94 8.61
CA LYS A 53 -13.63 -10.29 8.34
C LYS A 53 -13.04 -9.47 7.19
N TRP A 54 -11.72 -9.26 7.24
CA TRP A 54 -11.01 -8.49 6.22
C TRP A 54 -9.67 -9.14 5.85
N ILE A 55 -9.41 -9.29 4.56
CA ILE A 55 -8.15 -9.86 4.06
C ILE A 55 -7.05 -8.82 4.08
N CYS A 56 -5.95 -9.15 4.73
CA CYS A 56 -4.73 -8.36 4.86
C CYS A 56 -3.57 -9.08 4.18
N VAL A 57 -3.06 -8.52 3.09
CA VAL A 57 -1.87 -9.06 2.40
C VAL A 57 -0.63 -8.70 3.20
N VAL A 58 0.16 -9.72 3.60
CA VAL A 58 1.29 -9.55 4.53
C VAL A 58 2.63 -10.04 3.94
N PRO A 59 3.74 -9.37 4.24
CA PRO A 59 3.82 -8.11 5.00
C PRO A 59 3.16 -6.97 4.22
N GLY A 60 2.53 -6.00 4.91
CA GLY A 60 1.73 -4.96 4.27
C GLY A 60 1.73 -3.62 5.02
N TYR A 61 0.83 -2.72 4.63
CA TYR A 61 0.78 -1.38 5.20
C TYR A 61 0.00 -1.34 6.52
N ASP A 62 0.71 -1.04 7.60
CA ASP A 62 0.22 -1.02 8.98
C ASP A 62 -1.06 -0.17 9.19
N ARG A 63 -1.20 0.96 8.50
CA ARG A 63 -2.37 1.84 8.64
C ARG A 63 -3.65 1.20 8.09
N HIS A 64 -3.55 0.41 7.03
CA HIS A 64 -4.67 -0.37 6.51
C HIS A 64 -5.17 -1.36 7.55
N PHE A 65 -4.26 -2.11 8.15
CA PHE A 65 -4.60 -3.12 9.17
C PHE A 65 -5.21 -2.47 10.40
N LYS A 66 -4.57 -1.41 10.92
CA LYS A 66 -5.10 -0.67 12.07
C LYS A 66 -6.48 -0.07 11.83
N MET A 67 -6.76 0.38 10.62
CA MET A 67 -8.07 0.94 10.27
C MET A 67 -9.18 -0.13 10.38
N THR A 68 -8.97 -1.30 9.79
CA THR A 68 -9.94 -2.39 9.85
C THR A 68 -10.01 -3.05 11.22
N GLU A 69 -8.89 -3.19 11.94
CA GLU A 69 -8.86 -3.61 13.34
C GLU A 69 -9.70 -2.68 14.23
N TYR A 70 -9.49 -1.35 14.10
CA TYR A 70 -10.22 -0.34 14.88
C TYR A 70 -11.73 -0.36 14.61
N LEU A 71 -12.13 -0.69 13.40
CA LEU A 71 -13.56 -0.83 13.03
C LEU A 71 -14.16 -2.20 13.39
N GLY A 72 -13.41 -3.07 14.07
CA GLY A 72 -13.91 -4.33 14.64
C GLY A 72 -13.89 -5.52 13.67
N PHE A 73 -13.16 -5.46 12.56
CA PHE A 73 -12.99 -6.60 11.68
C PHE A 73 -11.97 -7.60 12.25
N GLU A 74 -12.26 -8.90 12.10
CA GLU A 74 -11.25 -9.95 12.21
C GLU A 74 -10.32 -9.87 10.99
N LEU A 75 -9.01 -9.81 11.22
CA LEU A 75 -8.01 -9.65 10.16
C LEU A 75 -7.45 -11.01 9.74
N LEU A 76 -7.62 -11.33 8.46
CA LEU A 76 -7.16 -12.58 7.85
C LEU A 76 -5.88 -12.33 7.05
N SER A 77 -4.77 -12.90 7.48
CA SER A 77 -3.49 -12.74 6.80
C SER A 77 -3.42 -13.63 5.55
N VAL A 78 -3.01 -13.04 4.42
CA VAL A 78 -2.67 -13.73 3.18
C VAL A 78 -1.24 -13.33 2.79
N LYS A 79 -0.40 -14.30 2.45
CA LYS A 79 0.99 -14.07 2.09
C LYS A 79 1.11 -13.27 0.78
N MET A 80 2.01 -12.29 0.75
CA MET A 80 2.48 -11.67 -0.48
C MET A 80 3.42 -12.64 -1.20
N THR A 81 3.23 -12.80 -2.51
CA THR A 81 4.13 -13.51 -3.42
C THR A 81 4.84 -12.50 -4.33
N GLU A 82 5.74 -12.96 -5.18
CA GLU A 82 6.42 -12.09 -6.16
C GLU A 82 5.45 -11.38 -7.11
N THR A 83 4.29 -11.97 -7.37
CA THR A 83 3.31 -11.49 -8.35
C THR A 83 2.06 -10.85 -7.73
N GLY A 84 2.03 -10.68 -6.40
CA GLY A 84 0.89 -10.15 -5.65
C GLY A 84 0.46 -11.08 -4.52
N PRO A 85 -0.75 -10.94 -3.95
CA PRO A 85 -1.24 -11.85 -2.92
C PRO A 85 -1.33 -13.30 -3.42
N ASP A 86 -1.18 -14.26 -2.52
CA ASP A 86 -1.53 -15.66 -2.79
C ASP A 86 -3.02 -15.75 -3.13
N MET A 87 -3.30 -15.80 -4.44
CA MET A 87 -4.67 -15.77 -4.94
C MET A 87 -5.45 -17.05 -4.64
N ASP A 88 -4.80 -18.19 -4.44
CA ASP A 88 -5.50 -19.44 -4.07
C ASP A 88 -6.05 -19.29 -2.65
N ALA A 89 -5.27 -18.73 -1.73
CA ALA A 89 -5.72 -18.40 -0.38
C ALA A 89 -6.82 -17.32 -0.39
N VAL A 90 -6.70 -16.26 -1.21
CA VAL A 90 -7.73 -15.23 -1.33
C VAL A 90 -9.06 -15.83 -1.82
N GLU A 91 -9.03 -16.62 -2.90
CA GLU A 91 -10.23 -17.23 -3.49
C GLU A 91 -10.90 -18.23 -2.56
N GLU A 92 -10.16 -18.87 -1.66
CA GLU A 92 -10.74 -19.71 -0.61
C GLU A 92 -11.44 -18.89 0.47
N LEU A 93 -10.78 -17.82 0.96
CA LEU A 93 -11.33 -16.96 2.02
C LEU A 93 -12.60 -16.22 1.61
N VAL A 94 -12.72 -15.79 0.35
CA VAL A 94 -13.91 -15.05 -0.12
C VAL A 94 -15.16 -15.94 -0.29
N LYS A 95 -15.06 -17.23 -0.05
CA LYS A 95 -16.22 -18.14 0.05
C LYS A 95 -17.00 -17.95 1.36
N ASP A 96 -16.39 -17.31 2.37
CA ASP A 96 -17.07 -16.92 3.60
C ASP A 96 -17.80 -15.58 3.38
N PRO A 97 -19.14 -15.49 3.52
CA PRO A 97 -19.92 -14.26 3.33
C PRO A 97 -19.60 -13.17 4.36
N LYS A 98 -18.88 -13.49 5.43
CA LYS A 98 -18.40 -12.53 6.43
C LYS A 98 -17.15 -11.77 5.97
N VAL A 99 -16.44 -12.25 4.97
CA VAL A 99 -15.27 -11.58 4.39
C VAL A 99 -15.74 -10.44 3.49
N LYS A 100 -15.55 -9.20 3.97
CA LYS A 100 -16.11 -7.99 3.33
C LYS A 100 -15.12 -7.26 2.42
N GLY A 101 -13.84 -7.59 2.49
CA GLY A 101 -12.90 -6.93 1.59
C GLY A 101 -11.46 -7.37 1.74
N ILE A 102 -10.64 -6.77 0.89
CA ILE A 102 -9.19 -6.98 0.82
C ILE A 102 -8.47 -5.63 0.64
N TRP A 103 -7.35 -5.48 1.34
CA TRP A 103 -6.41 -4.40 1.10
C TRP A 103 -5.40 -4.77 0.00
N CYS A 104 -5.28 -3.92 -1.02
CA CYS A 104 -4.30 -4.08 -2.10
C CYS A 104 -3.46 -2.82 -2.25
N VAL A 105 -2.12 -2.98 -2.24
CA VAL A 105 -1.16 -1.96 -2.69
C VAL A 105 -0.49 -2.52 -3.95
N PRO A 106 -1.07 -2.29 -5.14
CA PRO A 106 -0.81 -3.14 -6.30
C PRO A 106 0.48 -2.83 -7.05
N LYS A 107 1.03 -1.63 -6.93
CA LYS A 107 2.30 -1.24 -7.56
C LYS A 107 3.28 -0.82 -6.48
N TYR A 108 4.48 -1.39 -6.52
CA TYR A 108 5.54 -1.14 -5.55
C TYR A 108 5.06 -1.28 -4.10
N SER A 109 4.43 -2.42 -3.81
CA SER A 109 3.76 -2.72 -2.54
C SER A 109 4.61 -2.35 -1.32
N ASN A 110 3.97 -1.80 -0.30
CA ASN A 110 4.61 -1.48 0.98
C ASN A 110 4.50 -2.69 1.93
N PRO A 111 5.61 -3.31 2.39
CA PRO A 111 7.02 -2.90 2.17
C PRO A 111 7.75 -3.63 1.05
N THR A 112 7.14 -4.61 0.38
CA THR A 112 7.85 -5.60 -0.45
C THR A 112 8.36 -5.08 -1.80
N GLY A 113 7.82 -3.97 -2.29
CA GLY A 113 8.20 -3.40 -3.59
C GLY A 113 7.64 -4.14 -4.81
N ASN A 114 6.84 -5.20 -4.61
CA ASN A 114 6.24 -5.97 -5.69
C ASN A 114 5.18 -5.17 -6.46
N THR A 115 5.05 -5.45 -7.74
CA THR A 115 3.91 -5.03 -8.57
C THR A 115 3.07 -6.25 -8.92
N TYR A 116 1.74 -6.14 -8.81
CA TYR A 116 0.83 -7.24 -9.11
C TYR A 116 0.90 -7.58 -10.60
N SER A 117 1.00 -8.88 -10.88
CA SER A 117 0.97 -9.36 -12.26
C SER A 117 -0.42 -9.20 -12.87
N ASP A 118 -0.48 -9.18 -14.19
CA ASP A 118 -1.72 -9.18 -14.95
C ASP A 118 -2.66 -10.31 -14.53
N GLU A 119 -2.12 -11.52 -14.28
CA GLU A 119 -2.94 -12.66 -13.85
C GLU A 119 -3.54 -12.43 -12.46
N THR A 120 -2.78 -11.87 -11.52
CA THR A 120 -3.28 -11.50 -10.20
C THR A 120 -4.42 -10.49 -10.30
N VAL A 121 -4.25 -9.44 -11.13
CA VAL A 121 -5.30 -8.43 -11.34
C VAL A 121 -6.55 -9.06 -11.97
N ARG A 122 -6.39 -9.93 -12.99
CA ARG A 122 -7.50 -10.65 -13.62
C ARG A 122 -8.20 -11.58 -12.64
N ARG A 123 -7.47 -12.29 -11.78
CA ARG A 123 -8.05 -13.16 -10.74
C ARG A 123 -8.87 -12.35 -9.74
N LEU A 124 -8.35 -11.23 -9.22
CA LEU A 124 -9.10 -10.32 -8.36
C LEU A 124 -10.37 -9.79 -9.02
N ALA A 125 -10.29 -9.41 -10.30
CA ALA A 125 -11.42 -8.88 -11.06
C ALA A 125 -12.55 -9.91 -11.29
N LYS A 126 -12.19 -11.17 -11.57
CA LYS A 126 -13.16 -12.23 -11.94
C LYS A 126 -13.62 -13.10 -10.77
N MET A 127 -12.93 -13.07 -9.61
CA MET A 127 -13.23 -13.97 -8.50
C MET A 127 -14.68 -13.93 -8.05
N LYS A 128 -15.20 -15.09 -7.64
CA LYS A 128 -16.55 -15.21 -7.10
C LYS A 128 -16.51 -15.06 -5.59
N CYS A 129 -17.16 -14.02 -5.06
CA CYS A 129 -17.26 -13.80 -3.63
C CYS A 129 -18.64 -14.20 -3.13
N ALA A 130 -18.70 -14.86 -1.96
CA ALA A 130 -19.97 -15.20 -1.32
C ALA A 130 -20.67 -13.92 -0.78
N ALA A 131 -19.91 -12.92 -0.33
CA ALA A 131 -20.45 -11.62 0.06
C ALA A 131 -20.77 -10.77 -1.19
N PRO A 132 -22.05 -10.38 -1.44
CA PRO A 132 -22.39 -9.51 -2.57
C PRO A 132 -21.84 -8.09 -2.41
N ASP A 133 -21.53 -7.73 -1.18
CA ASP A 133 -20.96 -6.44 -0.77
C ASP A 133 -19.44 -6.48 -0.49
N PHE A 134 -18.73 -7.47 -1.03
CA PHE A 134 -17.27 -7.54 -0.96
C PHE A 134 -16.60 -6.37 -1.68
N ARG A 135 -15.51 -5.82 -1.11
CA ARG A 135 -14.79 -4.66 -1.67
C ARG A 135 -13.28 -4.91 -1.81
N ILE A 136 -12.74 -4.45 -2.93
CA ILE A 136 -11.31 -4.38 -3.19
C ILE A 136 -10.88 -2.93 -2.92
N MET A 137 -10.11 -2.71 -1.86
CA MET A 137 -9.52 -1.41 -1.54
C MET A 137 -8.17 -1.30 -2.24
N TRP A 138 -8.15 -0.68 -3.41
CA TRP A 138 -7.02 -0.59 -4.32
C TRP A 138 -6.23 0.69 -4.08
N ASP A 139 -5.29 0.66 -3.15
CA ASP A 139 -4.43 1.81 -2.81
C ASP A 139 -3.22 1.88 -3.73
N ASN A 140 -3.34 2.57 -4.86
CA ASN A 140 -2.24 2.77 -5.80
C ASN A 140 -1.42 4.01 -5.43
N ALA A 141 -0.86 3.99 -4.21
CA ALA A 141 -0.09 5.09 -3.64
C ALA A 141 1.22 5.38 -4.40
N TYR A 142 1.72 4.41 -5.15
CA TYR A 142 3.02 4.47 -5.84
C TYR A 142 2.91 4.39 -7.37
N ALA A 143 1.76 4.73 -7.94
CA ALA A 143 1.46 4.61 -9.37
C ALA A 143 2.54 5.19 -10.30
N VAL A 144 3.22 6.26 -9.87
CA VAL A 144 4.23 7.01 -10.65
C VAL A 144 5.58 7.12 -9.93
N HIS A 145 5.86 6.22 -8.98
CA HIS A 145 7.05 6.30 -8.12
C HIS A 145 8.14 5.32 -8.58
N ASP A 146 8.46 5.36 -9.85
CA ASP A 146 9.58 4.62 -10.42
C ASP A 146 10.91 5.19 -9.89
N LEU A 147 11.93 4.33 -9.65
CA LEU A 147 13.26 4.71 -9.15
C LEU A 147 14.34 4.75 -10.24
N GLY A 148 13.96 4.53 -11.49
CA GLY A 148 14.85 4.52 -12.63
C GLY A 148 14.10 4.47 -13.95
N GLU A 149 14.81 4.12 -15.03
CA GLU A 149 14.24 4.02 -16.37
C GLU A 149 13.36 2.76 -16.55
N THR A 150 13.64 1.71 -15.77
CA THR A 150 12.84 0.48 -15.79
C THR A 150 11.63 0.65 -14.89
N THR A 151 10.45 0.59 -15.48
CA THR A 151 9.18 0.75 -14.78
C THR A 151 8.37 -0.54 -14.84
N ASP A 152 7.58 -0.80 -13.80
CA ASP A 152 6.58 -1.85 -13.85
C ASP A 152 5.26 -1.29 -14.38
N GLU A 153 4.60 -2.05 -15.23
CA GLU A 153 3.24 -1.74 -15.66
C GLU A 153 2.23 -2.44 -14.76
N LEU A 154 1.09 -1.80 -14.52
CA LEU A 154 -0.01 -2.32 -13.73
C LEU A 154 -1.27 -2.34 -14.57
N LEU A 155 -1.87 -3.52 -14.72
CA LEU A 155 -3.13 -3.69 -15.42
C LEU A 155 -4.27 -2.92 -14.73
N ASP A 156 -5.13 -2.27 -15.51
CA ASP A 156 -6.27 -1.52 -14.96
C ASP A 156 -7.35 -2.47 -14.42
N ILE A 157 -7.50 -2.46 -13.10
CA ILE A 157 -8.48 -3.28 -12.37
C ILE A 157 -9.94 -2.96 -12.75
N PHE A 158 -10.26 -1.70 -13.11
CA PHE A 158 -11.62 -1.35 -13.51
C PHE A 158 -11.99 -1.96 -14.85
N THR A 159 -11.10 -1.84 -15.84
CA THR A 159 -11.32 -2.44 -17.16
C THR A 159 -11.45 -3.96 -17.06
N GLU A 160 -10.66 -4.59 -16.18
CA GLU A 160 -10.79 -6.03 -15.96
C GLU A 160 -12.09 -6.38 -15.23
N ALA A 161 -12.47 -5.64 -14.20
CA ALA A 161 -13.69 -5.89 -13.44
C ALA A 161 -14.98 -5.66 -14.26
N GLU A 162 -15.00 -4.65 -15.14
CA GLU A 162 -16.12 -4.38 -16.07
C GLU A 162 -16.45 -5.60 -16.95
N LYS A 163 -15.45 -6.41 -17.36
CA LYS A 163 -15.66 -7.62 -18.19
C LYS A 163 -16.52 -8.66 -17.50
N TYR A 164 -16.62 -8.61 -16.18
CA TYR A 164 -17.34 -9.58 -15.36
C TYR A 164 -18.51 -8.97 -14.58
N GLY A 165 -18.82 -7.66 -14.78
CA GLY A 165 -19.85 -6.94 -14.04
C GLY A 165 -19.50 -6.78 -12.54
N ASN A 166 -18.21 -6.73 -12.21
CA ASN A 166 -17.68 -6.65 -10.86
C ASN A 166 -17.08 -5.28 -10.51
N GLU A 167 -17.28 -4.25 -11.35
CA GLU A 167 -16.74 -2.90 -11.16
C GLU A 167 -17.22 -2.24 -9.86
N ASP A 168 -18.39 -2.63 -9.34
CA ASP A 168 -18.90 -2.17 -8.04
C ASP A 168 -18.03 -2.64 -6.85
N ARG A 169 -17.19 -3.65 -7.04
CA ARG A 169 -16.29 -4.14 -5.99
C ARG A 169 -15.05 -3.28 -5.78
N VAL A 170 -14.69 -2.45 -6.76
CA VAL A 170 -13.43 -1.71 -6.76
C VAL A 170 -13.59 -0.32 -6.18
N PHE A 171 -12.82 -0.05 -5.12
CA PHE A 171 -12.54 1.29 -4.64
C PHE A 171 -11.05 1.58 -4.83
N TYR A 172 -10.75 2.48 -5.73
CA TYR A 172 -9.38 2.84 -6.10
C TYR A 172 -8.98 4.16 -5.45
N TYR A 173 -7.78 4.22 -4.90
CA TYR A 173 -7.25 5.41 -4.23
C TYR A 173 -5.87 5.78 -4.75
N ALA A 174 -5.63 7.09 -4.84
CA ALA A 174 -4.33 7.67 -5.10
C ALA A 174 -4.25 9.09 -4.51
N SER A 175 -3.06 9.62 -4.37
CA SER A 175 -2.86 11.01 -3.96
C SER A 175 -1.56 11.57 -4.49
N THR A 176 -1.46 12.90 -4.52
CA THR A 176 -0.22 13.61 -4.83
C THR A 176 0.66 13.85 -3.58
N SER A 177 0.28 13.31 -2.41
CA SER A 177 0.99 13.55 -1.15
C SER A 177 2.46 13.12 -1.16
N LYS A 178 2.78 12.05 -1.92
CA LYS A 178 4.15 11.57 -2.12
C LYS A 178 4.79 12.11 -3.41
N ILE A 179 4.01 12.80 -4.25
CA ILE A 179 4.46 13.44 -5.49
C ILE A 179 4.93 14.86 -5.20
N THR A 180 4.17 15.61 -4.40
CA THR A 180 4.46 16.99 -4.00
C THR A 180 5.02 17.04 -2.58
N PHE A 181 4.15 17.23 -1.58
CA PHE A 181 4.56 17.21 -0.18
C PHE A 181 3.41 16.75 0.73
N PRO A 182 3.71 16.07 1.84
CA PRO A 182 2.72 15.61 2.79
C PRO A 182 1.89 16.77 3.36
N GLY A 183 0.60 16.55 3.56
CA GLY A 183 -0.33 17.55 4.07
C GLY A 183 -0.79 18.58 3.03
N GLY A 184 -0.01 18.83 1.99
CA GLY A 184 -0.35 19.73 0.88
C GLY A 184 -0.79 19.04 -0.40
N GLY A 185 -0.90 17.72 -0.41
CA GLY A 185 -1.34 16.95 -1.56
C GLY A 185 -2.83 17.08 -1.88
N VAL A 186 -3.25 16.42 -2.95
CA VAL A 186 -4.66 16.21 -3.32
C VAL A 186 -4.86 14.71 -3.47
N ALA A 187 -5.90 14.17 -2.84
CA ALA A 187 -6.27 12.77 -2.94
C ALA A 187 -7.48 12.58 -3.88
N MET A 188 -7.58 11.39 -4.42
CA MET A 188 -8.71 10.97 -5.21
C MET A 188 -9.18 9.58 -4.80
N MET A 189 -10.44 9.32 -5.06
CA MET A 189 -11.02 7.99 -5.09
C MET A 189 -11.67 7.78 -6.46
N ALA A 190 -11.53 6.58 -7.03
CA ALA A 190 -12.36 6.16 -8.14
C ALA A 190 -13.20 4.96 -7.73
N ALA A 191 -14.44 4.93 -8.23
CA ALA A 191 -15.41 3.87 -8.00
C ALA A 191 -16.39 3.81 -9.17
N SER A 192 -17.18 2.73 -9.26
CA SER A 192 -18.25 2.63 -10.25
C SER A 192 -19.25 3.78 -10.14
N GLU A 193 -20.00 4.04 -11.20
CA GLU A 193 -21.04 5.09 -11.20
C GLU A 193 -22.09 4.85 -10.11
N ARG A 194 -22.45 3.58 -9.85
CA ARG A 194 -23.40 3.22 -8.77
C ARG A 194 -22.85 3.54 -7.38
N ASN A 195 -21.59 3.18 -7.12
CA ASN A 195 -20.92 3.54 -5.87
C ASN A 195 -20.78 5.07 -5.73
N LEU A 196 -20.39 5.78 -6.78
CA LEU A 196 -20.27 7.24 -6.74
C LEU A 196 -21.63 7.93 -6.51
N ALA A 197 -22.71 7.42 -7.09
CA ALA A 197 -24.05 7.93 -6.83
C ALA A 197 -24.43 7.77 -5.35
N GLN A 198 -24.17 6.60 -4.75
CA GLN A 198 -24.40 6.37 -3.33
C GLN A 198 -23.52 7.29 -2.45
N ILE A 199 -22.21 7.37 -2.76
CA ILE A 199 -21.26 8.18 -1.98
C ILE A 199 -21.61 9.67 -2.05
N SER A 200 -22.09 10.17 -3.18
CA SER A 200 -22.42 11.59 -3.36
C SER A 200 -23.54 12.05 -2.40
N THR A 201 -24.47 11.16 -2.04
CA THR A 201 -25.52 11.48 -1.07
C THR A 201 -24.95 11.77 0.32
N TYR A 202 -23.89 11.06 0.72
CA TYR A 202 -23.22 11.25 2.01
C TYR A 202 -22.25 12.43 1.98
N LEU A 203 -21.51 12.61 0.87
CA LEU A 203 -20.61 13.74 0.70
C LEU A 203 -21.32 15.07 0.78
N GLY A 204 -22.55 15.18 0.26
CA GLY A 204 -23.38 16.39 0.33
C GLY A 204 -23.70 16.81 1.78
N VAL A 205 -23.68 15.86 2.73
CA VAL A 205 -23.88 16.11 4.17
C VAL A 205 -22.54 16.32 4.88
N GLN A 206 -21.51 15.55 4.50
CA GLN A 206 -20.20 15.55 5.15
C GLN A 206 -19.40 16.82 4.84
N THR A 207 -19.46 17.32 3.62
CA THR A 207 -18.72 18.51 3.15
C THR A 207 -19.40 19.16 1.96
N ILE A 208 -19.36 20.49 1.90
CA ILE A 208 -19.82 21.24 0.73
C ILE A 208 -18.82 21.07 -0.43
N GLY A 209 -17.55 20.90 -0.12
CA GLY A 209 -16.51 20.67 -1.11
C GLY A 209 -15.11 20.70 -0.48
N TYR A 210 -14.16 20.13 -1.22
CA TYR A 210 -12.76 20.12 -0.83
C TYR A 210 -12.03 21.35 -1.35
N ASP A 211 -10.84 21.62 -0.82
CA ASP A 211 -10.00 22.78 -1.13
C ASP A 211 -9.76 22.95 -2.64
N LYS A 212 -10.43 23.94 -3.24
CA LYS A 212 -10.33 24.25 -4.68
C LYS A 212 -9.05 24.99 -5.04
N LEU A 213 -8.51 25.79 -4.09
CA LEU A 213 -7.27 26.51 -4.33
C LEU A 213 -6.09 25.55 -4.42
N ASN A 214 -6.05 24.54 -3.54
CA ASN A 214 -5.00 23.53 -3.60
C ASN A 214 -5.11 22.67 -4.88
N GLN A 215 -6.33 22.33 -5.30
CA GLN A 215 -6.55 21.65 -6.59
C GLN A 215 -6.06 22.51 -7.77
N LEU A 216 -6.33 23.83 -7.74
CA LEU A 216 -5.89 24.76 -8.78
C LEU A 216 -4.35 24.86 -8.80
N ARG A 217 -3.70 24.95 -7.62
CA ARG A 217 -2.23 24.98 -7.50
C ARG A 217 -1.61 23.75 -8.18
N HIS A 218 -2.15 22.55 -7.92
CA HIS A 218 -1.67 21.32 -8.54
C HIS A 218 -1.87 21.32 -10.07
N THR A 219 -3.03 21.73 -10.57
CA THR A 219 -3.29 21.77 -12.02
C THR A 219 -2.59 22.92 -12.75
N THR A 220 -2.15 23.94 -12.02
CA THR A 220 -1.29 24.99 -12.58
C THR A 220 0.14 24.50 -12.71
N TYR A 221 0.63 23.75 -11.73
CA TYR A 221 1.98 23.19 -11.73
C TYR A 221 2.09 21.95 -12.65
N PHE A 222 1.18 20.99 -12.49
CA PHE A 222 1.08 19.80 -13.34
C PHE A 222 0.00 20.01 -14.40
N LYS A 223 0.41 20.41 -15.58
CA LYS A 223 -0.51 20.65 -16.69
C LYS A 223 -1.07 19.36 -17.28
N ASP A 224 -0.26 18.28 -17.27
CA ASP A 224 -0.52 17.01 -17.90
C ASP A 224 0.33 15.88 -17.28
N LYS A 225 0.13 14.65 -17.76
CA LYS A 225 0.88 13.46 -17.38
C LYS A 225 2.40 13.63 -17.56
N GLU A 226 2.82 14.29 -18.64
CA GLU A 226 4.22 14.48 -18.98
C GLU A 226 4.92 15.37 -17.95
N SER A 227 4.28 16.43 -17.48
CA SER A 227 4.83 17.29 -16.43
C SER A 227 4.93 16.60 -15.07
N VAL A 228 3.99 15.68 -14.76
CA VAL A 228 4.11 14.79 -13.58
C VAL A 228 5.30 13.86 -13.74
N HIS A 229 5.43 13.22 -14.90
CA HIS A 229 6.55 12.30 -15.17
C HIS A 229 7.91 12.99 -15.02
N LYS A 230 8.10 14.17 -15.62
CA LYS A 230 9.34 14.96 -15.47
C LYS A 230 9.67 15.28 -14.02
N HIS A 231 8.66 15.65 -13.23
CA HIS A 231 8.85 15.90 -11.81
C HIS A 231 9.26 14.63 -11.06
N MET A 232 8.60 13.50 -11.35
CA MET A 232 8.90 12.22 -10.72
C MET A 232 10.28 11.69 -11.08
N MET A 233 10.80 11.94 -12.29
CA MET A 233 12.18 11.58 -12.65
C MET A 233 13.24 12.31 -11.81
N ILE A 234 12.98 13.58 -11.42
CA ILE A 234 13.86 14.30 -10.49
C ILE A 234 13.85 13.64 -9.11
N LEU A 235 12.68 13.26 -8.62
CA LEU A 235 12.55 12.54 -7.35
C LEU A 235 13.18 11.15 -7.42
N ALA A 236 13.02 10.45 -8.55
CA ALA A 236 13.60 9.13 -8.78
C ALA A 236 15.13 9.15 -8.68
N ASP A 237 15.81 10.17 -9.26
CA ASP A 237 17.25 10.32 -9.11
C ASP A 237 17.65 10.53 -7.65
N PHE A 238 16.94 11.41 -6.95
CA PHE A 238 17.22 11.71 -5.55
C PHE A 238 16.99 10.51 -4.62
N ILE A 239 15.86 9.82 -4.76
CA ILE A 239 15.50 8.67 -3.93
C ILE A 239 16.31 7.43 -4.35
N GLY A 240 16.49 7.20 -5.64
CA GLY A 240 17.21 6.05 -6.18
C GLY A 240 18.66 5.97 -5.70
N ARG A 241 19.34 7.12 -5.51
CA ARG A 241 20.69 7.14 -4.90
C ARG A 241 20.68 6.52 -3.50
N LYS A 242 19.70 6.88 -2.67
CA LYS A 242 19.57 6.37 -1.29
C LYS A 242 19.26 4.88 -1.27
N PHE A 243 18.41 4.41 -2.18
CA PHE A 243 18.18 2.97 -2.37
C PHE A 243 19.45 2.23 -2.74
N ARG A 244 20.22 2.73 -3.70
CA ARG A 244 21.53 2.12 -4.09
C ARG A 244 22.50 2.07 -2.92
N ILE A 245 22.60 3.14 -2.10
CA ILE A 245 23.44 3.14 -0.91
C ILE A 245 23.04 2.02 0.05
N THR A 246 21.75 1.89 0.32
CA THR A 246 21.21 0.87 1.24
C THR A 246 21.42 -0.53 0.68
N LEU A 247 21.06 -0.78 -0.58
CA LEU A 247 21.21 -2.08 -1.24
C LEU A 247 22.68 -2.53 -1.32
N ASN A 248 23.59 -1.61 -1.62
CA ASN A 248 25.02 -1.90 -1.62
C ASN A 248 25.53 -2.32 -0.23
N SER A 249 25.04 -1.70 0.84
CA SER A 249 25.38 -2.08 2.21
C SER A 249 24.80 -3.46 2.56
N LEU A 250 23.53 -3.73 2.18
CA LEU A 250 22.92 -5.05 2.37
C LEU A 250 23.65 -6.14 1.57
N GLY A 251 24.24 -5.81 0.42
CA GLY A 251 25.07 -6.71 -0.39
C GLY A 251 26.21 -7.36 0.39
N GLU A 252 26.69 -6.77 1.50
CA GLU A 252 27.66 -7.40 2.40
C GLU A 252 27.12 -8.64 3.13
N LEU A 253 25.81 -8.86 3.12
CA LEU A 253 25.13 -10.03 3.71
C LEU A 253 24.91 -11.15 2.69
N GLU A 254 25.19 -10.89 1.41
CA GLU A 254 24.97 -11.86 0.33
C GLU A 254 25.81 -13.13 0.56
N GLY A 255 25.19 -14.28 0.35
CA GLY A 255 25.84 -15.58 0.54
C GLY A 255 26.07 -16.03 1.97
N LEU A 256 25.75 -15.18 2.99
CA LEU A 256 25.90 -15.56 4.41
C LEU A 256 24.71 -16.41 4.92
N GLY A 257 23.58 -16.46 4.21
CA GLY A 257 22.38 -17.19 4.61
C GLY A 257 21.69 -16.64 5.86
N ILE A 258 21.93 -15.36 6.20
CA ILE A 258 21.39 -14.72 7.42
C ILE A 258 20.36 -13.63 7.13
N ALA A 259 20.20 -13.24 5.88
CA ALA A 259 19.22 -12.23 5.46
C ALA A 259 18.86 -12.38 3.98
N GLU A 260 17.64 -11.95 3.64
CA GLU A 260 17.12 -11.79 2.28
C GLU A 260 16.43 -10.44 2.18
N TRP A 261 16.50 -9.76 1.04
CA TRP A 261 15.86 -8.46 0.86
C TRP A 261 15.34 -8.29 -0.55
N THR A 262 14.39 -7.35 -0.69
CA THR A 262 13.85 -6.96 -1.99
C THR A 262 14.71 -5.89 -2.64
N ASP A 263 14.79 -5.91 -3.99
CA ASP A 263 15.38 -4.85 -4.81
C ASP A 263 14.26 -4.22 -5.68
N PRO A 264 13.51 -3.25 -5.13
CA PRO A 264 12.34 -2.70 -5.79
C PRO A 264 12.71 -1.71 -6.89
N LYS A 265 11.97 -1.75 -8.00
CA LYS A 265 12.09 -0.77 -9.10
C LYS A 265 11.39 0.55 -8.81
N GLY A 266 10.68 0.65 -7.70
CA GLY A 266 9.90 1.83 -7.33
C GLY A 266 9.40 1.79 -5.89
N GLY A 267 8.65 2.82 -5.51
CA GLY A 267 8.13 2.97 -4.15
C GLY A 267 9.13 3.55 -3.17
N TYR A 268 8.92 3.32 -1.87
CA TYR A 268 9.66 3.99 -0.79
C TYR A 268 10.35 3.01 0.18
N PHE A 269 10.22 1.70 -0.02
CA PHE A 269 10.61 0.72 0.98
C PHE A 269 11.42 -0.42 0.38
N ILE A 270 12.31 -0.98 1.23
CA ILE A 270 12.96 -2.26 1.04
C ILE A 270 12.44 -3.18 2.15
N SER A 271 11.99 -4.37 1.80
CA SER A 271 11.66 -5.42 2.77
C SER A 271 12.91 -6.24 3.04
N LEU A 272 13.29 -6.33 4.31
CA LEU A 272 14.43 -7.11 4.77
C LEU A 272 13.94 -8.21 5.70
N ASP A 273 14.14 -9.46 5.30
CA ASP A 273 13.93 -10.63 6.13
C ASP A 273 15.28 -11.09 6.69
N VAL A 274 15.38 -11.19 8.02
CA VAL A 274 16.55 -11.69 8.74
C VAL A 274 16.27 -13.11 9.26
N LEU A 275 17.23 -13.74 9.92
CA LEU A 275 16.98 -15.06 10.51
C LEU A 275 15.72 -15.04 11.38
N PRO A 276 14.82 -16.02 11.26
CA PRO A 276 13.63 -16.09 12.11
C PRO A 276 13.97 -15.93 13.59
N GLY A 277 13.21 -15.10 14.33
CA GLY A 277 13.44 -14.80 15.74
C GLY A 277 14.59 -13.82 16.01
N THR A 278 15.03 -13.01 15.02
CA THR A 278 16.09 -12.02 15.25
C THR A 278 15.72 -10.59 14.85
N ALA A 279 14.57 -10.35 14.20
CA ALA A 279 14.23 -9.00 13.75
C ALA A 279 14.13 -8.01 14.91
N LYS A 280 13.52 -8.41 16.03
CA LYS A 280 13.47 -7.56 17.21
C LYS A 280 14.87 -7.26 17.76
N ARG A 281 15.79 -8.23 17.76
CA ARG A 281 17.16 -8.01 18.20
C ARG A 281 17.93 -7.07 17.28
N VAL A 282 17.76 -7.20 15.96
CA VAL A 282 18.31 -6.26 14.97
C VAL A 282 17.78 -4.86 15.21
N TYR A 283 16.47 -4.72 15.41
CA TYR A 283 15.83 -3.44 15.73
C TYR A 283 16.42 -2.81 16.99
N ASP A 284 16.54 -3.56 18.09
CA ASP A 284 17.07 -3.06 19.36
C ASP A 284 18.54 -2.62 19.23
N LEU A 285 19.37 -3.38 18.51
CA LEU A 285 20.77 -3.01 18.22
C LEU A 285 20.87 -1.73 17.41
N ALA A 286 20.09 -1.62 16.32
CA ALA A 286 20.07 -0.43 15.47
C ALA A 286 19.60 0.80 16.26
N MET A 287 18.53 0.68 17.05
CA MET A 287 18.01 1.76 17.90
C MET A 287 19.04 2.23 18.93
N ASN A 288 19.76 1.31 19.59
CA ASN A 288 20.81 1.64 20.55
C ASN A 288 22.00 2.38 19.89
N ALA A 289 22.23 2.14 18.60
CA ALA A 289 23.23 2.84 17.80
C ALA A 289 22.71 4.15 17.15
N GLY A 290 21.48 4.57 17.45
CA GLY A 290 20.90 5.82 16.97
C GLY A 290 20.15 5.73 15.63
N VAL A 291 19.92 4.51 15.10
CA VAL A 291 19.16 4.29 13.87
C VAL A 291 17.72 3.91 14.17
N THR A 292 16.79 4.81 13.87
CA THR A 292 15.36 4.57 14.06
C THR A 292 14.77 3.79 12.88
N LEU A 293 14.20 2.62 13.16
CA LEU A 293 13.50 1.78 12.20
C LEU A 293 11.99 1.75 12.50
N THR A 294 11.21 1.25 11.53
CA THR A 294 9.80 0.91 11.78
C THR A 294 9.73 -0.23 12.82
N THR A 295 8.81 -0.11 13.78
CA THR A 295 8.62 -1.14 14.81
C THR A 295 8.40 -2.53 14.19
N VAL A 296 9.11 -3.53 14.69
CA VAL A 296 8.96 -4.92 14.25
C VAL A 296 7.53 -5.40 14.47
N GLY A 297 7.01 -6.15 13.48
CA GLY A 297 5.62 -6.62 13.47
C GLY A 297 4.62 -5.63 12.90
N ALA A 298 4.95 -4.34 12.75
CA ALA A 298 4.02 -3.34 12.20
C ALA A 298 3.45 -3.71 10.82
N THR A 299 4.20 -4.47 10.02
CA THR A 299 3.78 -4.93 8.69
C THR A 299 2.82 -6.11 8.69
N TYR A 300 2.32 -6.49 9.87
CA TYR A 300 1.37 -7.59 10.07
C TYR A 300 0.15 -7.15 10.89
N PRO A 301 -1.00 -7.81 10.70
CA PRO A 301 -2.17 -7.61 11.55
C PRO A 301 -1.83 -7.73 13.04
N TYR A 302 -2.48 -6.90 13.85
CA TYR A 302 -2.30 -6.82 15.31
C TYR A 302 -0.87 -6.48 15.77
N GLY A 303 0.04 -6.15 14.85
CA GLY A 303 1.45 -5.87 15.15
C GLY A 303 2.28 -7.12 15.43
N ILE A 304 1.81 -8.30 15.05
CA ILE A 304 2.45 -9.59 15.37
C ILE A 304 2.94 -10.25 14.09
N GLY A 305 4.25 -10.18 13.84
CA GLY A 305 4.91 -10.95 12.78
C GLY A 305 5.14 -12.40 13.22
N PRO A 306 4.71 -13.40 12.42
CA PRO A 306 4.68 -14.80 12.87
C PRO A 306 6.07 -15.40 13.17
N GLU A 307 7.13 -14.89 12.54
CA GLU A 307 8.47 -15.48 12.62
C GLU A 307 9.53 -14.51 13.18
N ASP A 308 9.12 -13.29 13.62
CA ASP A 308 10.07 -12.24 14.06
C ASP A 308 11.27 -12.10 13.12
N LYS A 309 10.99 -11.92 11.80
CA LYS A 309 12.05 -11.85 10.77
C LYS A 309 12.00 -10.64 9.87
N ASN A 310 10.84 -9.99 9.71
CA ASN A 310 10.67 -8.92 8.74
C ASN A 310 10.94 -7.53 9.32
N LEU A 311 11.71 -6.75 8.58
CA LEU A 311 12.01 -5.34 8.82
C LEU A 311 11.65 -4.51 7.59
N ARG A 312 10.97 -3.38 7.79
CA ARG A 312 10.70 -2.40 6.75
C ARG A 312 11.74 -1.28 6.79
N ILE A 313 12.51 -1.13 5.73
CA ILE A 313 13.54 -0.11 5.60
C ILE A 313 13.03 1.02 4.70
N ALA A 314 13.13 2.26 5.17
CA ALA A 314 12.69 3.47 4.49
C ALA A 314 13.84 4.48 4.35
N PRO A 315 14.70 4.38 3.33
CA PRO A 315 15.90 5.22 3.22
C PRO A 315 15.62 6.64 2.69
N THR A 316 14.37 7.02 2.46
CA THR A 316 14.00 8.17 1.64
C THR A 316 14.21 9.54 2.32
N TYR A 317 14.12 9.64 3.65
CA TYR A 317 14.14 10.90 4.39
C TYR A 317 15.56 11.42 4.71
N PRO A 318 16.50 10.64 5.29
CA PRO A 318 17.81 11.12 5.71
C PRO A 318 18.69 11.58 4.53
N SER A 319 19.75 12.33 4.80
CA SER A 319 20.77 12.67 3.80
C SER A 319 21.51 11.41 3.30
N ASP A 320 22.21 11.52 2.17
CA ASP A 320 22.96 10.37 1.60
C ASP A 320 24.03 9.84 2.58
N ASP A 321 24.68 10.73 3.36
CA ASP A 321 25.68 10.32 4.37
C ASP A 321 25.01 9.61 5.55
N GLU A 322 23.90 10.15 6.06
CA GLU A 322 23.12 9.50 7.11
C GLU A 322 22.59 8.13 6.67
N VAL A 323 22.12 8.00 5.42
CA VAL A 323 21.69 6.70 4.85
C VAL A 323 22.86 5.72 4.81
N ARG A 324 24.06 6.18 4.44
CA ARG A 324 25.27 5.34 4.40
C ARG A 324 25.63 4.81 5.78
N ASP A 325 25.63 5.68 6.79
CA ASP A 325 25.98 5.27 8.17
C ASP A 325 24.88 4.40 8.77
N ALA A 326 23.60 4.75 8.59
CA ALA A 326 22.48 3.94 9.05
C ALA A 326 22.46 2.54 8.41
N SER A 327 22.78 2.43 7.11
CA SER A 327 22.82 1.16 6.41
C SER A 327 23.95 0.26 6.91
N LYS A 328 25.14 0.83 7.22
CA LYS A 328 26.23 0.09 7.85
C LYS A 328 25.86 -0.42 9.23
N ILE A 329 25.25 0.43 10.07
CA ILE A 329 24.77 0.04 11.39
C ILE A 329 23.73 -1.07 11.28
N LEU A 330 22.80 -0.99 10.35
CA LEU A 330 21.81 -2.03 10.09
C LEU A 330 22.49 -3.36 9.73
N THR A 331 23.41 -3.34 8.76
CA THR A 331 24.14 -4.53 8.31
C THR A 331 24.92 -5.18 9.47
N LEU A 332 25.61 -4.39 10.29
CA LEU A 332 26.29 -4.88 11.49
C LEU A 332 25.32 -5.46 12.50
N SER A 333 24.17 -4.83 12.73
CA SER A 333 23.13 -5.31 13.65
C SER A 333 22.57 -6.67 13.19
N VAL A 334 22.38 -6.88 11.90
CA VAL A 334 21.99 -8.17 11.33
C VAL A 334 23.05 -9.23 11.60
N LYS A 335 24.33 -8.95 11.30
CA LYS A 335 25.45 -9.87 11.56
C LYS A 335 25.52 -10.23 13.05
N MET A 336 25.44 -9.24 13.96
CA MET A 336 25.51 -9.46 15.40
C MET A 336 24.35 -10.33 15.90
N ALA A 337 23.10 -10.01 15.54
CA ALA A 337 21.92 -10.78 15.95
C ALA A 337 21.97 -12.23 15.44
N ALA A 338 22.47 -12.42 14.21
CA ALA A 338 22.67 -13.76 13.65
C ALA A 338 23.73 -14.56 14.41
N ILE A 339 24.88 -13.97 14.76
CA ILE A 339 25.94 -14.61 15.55
C ILE A 339 25.41 -14.98 16.93
N GLU A 340 24.78 -14.06 17.65
CA GLU A 340 24.18 -14.30 18.97
C GLU A 340 23.24 -15.51 18.93
N LYS A 341 22.37 -15.57 17.91
CA LYS A 341 21.43 -16.68 17.74
C LYS A 341 22.10 -18.01 17.43
N LEU A 342 23.11 -18.01 16.56
CA LEU A 342 23.82 -19.24 16.18
C LEU A 342 24.67 -19.80 17.32
N LEU A 343 25.21 -18.94 18.19
CA LEU A 343 25.98 -19.33 19.34
C LEU A 343 25.11 -19.77 20.54
N SER A 344 23.83 -19.39 20.56
CA SER A 344 22.89 -19.77 21.63
C SER A 344 22.22 -21.14 21.41
N LYS A 345 22.55 -21.81 20.29
CA LYS A 345 22.15 -23.20 20.01
C LYS A 345 23.16 -24.16 20.55
#